data_f08dd2baac07ac8e96c26033b84b4d80
#
_entry.id   f08dd2baac07ac8e96c26033b84b4d80
#
_cell.length_a   1.000
_cell.length_b   1.000
_cell.length_c   1.000
_cell.angle_alpha   90.00
_cell.angle_beta   90.00
_cell.angle_gamma   90.00
#
_symmetry.space_group_name_H-M   'P 1'
#
loop_
_entity.id
_entity.type
_entity.pdbx_description
1 polymer ?
#
loop_
_entity_poly.entity_id
_entity_poly.type
_entity_poly.pdbx_seq_one_letter_code
_entity_poly.pdbx_strand_id
1 'polypeptide(L)'
;MKVLVTGGSGYLGTEVRRYFGADDLSRRSSLDVLSVQDVQMAEDYDMVIHLAAHLDKSPEAAEQVFLTNVEGTINVLRHIRKDAVFVFASTKDVYGRFADNHAEVSEECQTLYSGQSALEWSKLIAERYVEFYAHQNGFRSCIFRMSTVYAKNIQGNTPNFVGNLVDAINLGEPIKLPGGGAPRRDLLYVDDLSSACEAFADSVIRHGLYNIGGGQGNAMTLTDVLKTMESVSGLQAVVDESNPLPMPVPRNYVTDLRRIRQELDWKPKFSISDGLKELF
;
A
#
# COMPACT_ATOMS: atom_id res chain seq x y z
N MET A 1 2.17 -11.06 -20.75
CA MET A 1 2.95 -10.16 -19.89
C MET A 1 3.49 -10.96 -18.72
N LYS A 2 4.81 -11.03 -18.56
CA LYS A 2 5.46 -11.71 -17.43
C LYS A 2 5.64 -10.72 -16.28
N VAL A 3 5.12 -11.06 -15.11
CA VAL A 3 5.05 -10.15 -13.96
C VAL A 3 5.91 -10.67 -12.81
N LEU A 4 6.69 -9.79 -12.18
CA LEU A 4 7.41 -10.03 -10.94
C LEU A 4 6.81 -9.18 -9.82
N VAL A 5 6.59 -9.77 -8.65
CA VAL A 5 6.21 -9.04 -7.44
C VAL A 5 7.34 -9.14 -6.42
N THR A 6 7.98 -8.02 -6.10
CA THR A 6 8.89 -8.00 -4.95
C THR A 6 8.09 -7.88 -3.67
N GLY A 7 8.49 -8.61 -2.63
CA GLY A 7 7.65 -8.74 -1.44
C GLY A 7 6.39 -9.58 -1.68
N GLY A 8 6.41 -10.42 -2.72
CA GLY A 8 5.27 -11.22 -3.19
C GLY A 8 4.78 -12.27 -2.20
N SER A 9 5.55 -12.64 -1.18
CA SER A 9 5.10 -13.51 -0.08
C SER A 9 4.58 -12.72 1.13
N GLY A 10 4.47 -11.38 1.04
CA GLY A 10 3.91 -10.51 2.07
C GLY A 10 2.39 -10.49 2.06
N TYR A 11 1.80 -9.73 3.00
CA TYR A 11 0.36 -9.60 3.20
C TYR A 11 -0.41 -9.22 1.92
N LEU A 12 -0.03 -8.12 1.26
CA LEU A 12 -0.62 -7.72 -0.02
C LEU A 12 -0.02 -8.50 -1.20
N GLY A 13 1.28 -8.78 -1.13
CA GLY A 13 2.03 -9.40 -2.22
C GLY A 13 1.47 -10.75 -2.65
N THR A 14 1.00 -11.56 -1.70
CA THR A 14 0.42 -12.88 -2.00
C THR A 14 -0.81 -12.77 -2.89
N GLU A 15 -1.72 -11.82 -2.62
CA GLU A 15 -2.92 -11.61 -3.42
C GLU A 15 -2.61 -10.96 -4.78
N VAL A 16 -1.68 -9.99 -4.82
CA VAL A 16 -1.21 -9.39 -6.07
C VAL A 16 -0.57 -10.45 -6.98
N ARG A 17 0.26 -11.33 -6.41
CA ARG A 17 0.82 -12.47 -7.16
C ARG A 17 -0.27 -13.40 -7.72
N ARG A 18 -1.26 -13.72 -6.89
CA ARG A 18 -2.41 -14.55 -7.31
C ARG A 18 -3.15 -13.92 -8.49
N TYR A 19 -3.40 -12.60 -8.42
CA TYR A 19 -4.12 -11.86 -9.46
C TYR A 19 -3.41 -11.94 -10.82
N PHE A 20 -2.09 -11.76 -10.85
CA PHE A 20 -1.30 -11.74 -12.08
C PHE A 20 -0.69 -13.10 -12.47
N GLY A 21 -0.78 -14.12 -11.64
CA GLY A 21 0.02 -15.34 -11.81
C GLY A 21 1.53 -15.06 -11.80
N ALA A 22 1.96 -14.14 -10.94
CA ALA A 22 3.28 -13.55 -10.95
C ALA A 22 4.33 -14.36 -10.17
N ASP A 23 5.60 -14.21 -10.57
CA ASP A 23 6.74 -14.71 -9.82
C ASP A 23 7.03 -13.85 -8.58
N ASP A 24 7.79 -14.40 -7.62
CA ASP A 24 8.08 -13.79 -6.32
C ASP A 24 9.57 -13.48 -6.14
N LEU A 25 9.87 -12.26 -5.72
CA LEU A 25 11.18 -11.90 -5.17
C LEU A 25 10.97 -11.45 -3.72
N SER A 26 11.14 -12.38 -2.77
CA SER A 26 11.01 -12.08 -1.35
C SER A 26 11.87 -13.01 -0.49
N ARG A 27 12.13 -12.59 0.75
CA ARG A 27 12.94 -13.36 1.69
C ARG A 27 12.37 -14.75 2.00
N ARG A 28 11.04 -14.92 1.93
CA ARG A 28 10.41 -16.24 2.11
C ARG A 28 10.64 -17.18 0.94
N SER A 29 10.88 -16.65 -0.25
CA SER A 29 11.33 -17.42 -1.43
C SER A 29 12.86 -17.49 -1.54
N SER A 30 13.58 -17.14 -0.47
CA SER A 30 15.04 -17.11 -0.37
C SER A 30 15.71 -16.11 -1.33
N LEU A 31 14.99 -15.03 -1.68
CA LEU A 31 15.46 -13.92 -2.53
C LEU A 31 15.33 -12.59 -1.77
N ASP A 32 16.32 -11.69 -1.91
CA ASP A 32 16.32 -10.42 -1.20
C ASP A 32 16.58 -9.24 -2.15
N VAL A 33 15.80 -8.16 -1.99
CA VAL A 33 16.01 -6.91 -2.75
C VAL A 33 17.35 -6.24 -2.44
N LEU A 34 17.99 -6.60 -1.33
CA LEU A 34 19.33 -6.15 -0.98
C LEU A 34 20.44 -6.95 -1.67
N SER A 35 20.14 -8.13 -2.20
CA SER A 35 21.06 -8.94 -2.98
C SER A 35 21.06 -8.50 -4.43
N VAL A 36 22.17 -7.92 -4.89
CA VAL A 36 22.34 -7.52 -6.29
C VAL A 36 22.16 -8.72 -7.25
N GLN A 37 22.54 -9.92 -6.81
CA GLN A 37 22.42 -11.13 -7.61
C GLN A 37 20.96 -11.56 -7.78
N ASP A 38 20.15 -11.44 -6.71
CA ASP A 38 18.75 -11.86 -6.76
C ASP A 38 17.89 -10.90 -7.61
N VAL A 39 18.18 -9.58 -7.53
CA VAL A 39 17.40 -8.59 -8.27
C VAL A 39 17.66 -8.58 -9.78
N GLN A 40 18.75 -9.22 -10.26
CA GLN A 40 19.03 -9.35 -11.70
C GLN A 40 17.89 -10.04 -12.46
N MET A 41 17.14 -10.92 -11.79
CA MET A 41 16.00 -11.56 -12.42
C MET A 41 14.95 -10.55 -12.94
N ALA A 42 14.90 -9.32 -12.43
CA ALA A 42 13.95 -8.30 -12.88
C ALA A 42 14.10 -7.95 -14.37
N GLU A 43 15.26 -8.20 -14.96
CA GLU A 43 15.53 -8.00 -16.40
C GLU A 43 14.65 -8.88 -17.31
N ASP A 44 14.11 -9.98 -16.79
CA ASP A 44 13.32 -10.95 -17.56
C ASP A 44 11.81 -10.66 -17.56
N TYR A 45 11.37 -9.56 -16.93
CA TYR A 45 9.95 -9.28 -16.71
C TYR A 45 9.45 -8.06 -17.50
N ASP A 46 8.19 -8.14 -17.93
CA ASP A 46 7.50 -7.06 -18.62
C ASP A 46 6.97 -6.02 -17.63
N MET A 47 6.60 -6.47 -16.41
CA MET A 47 6.16 -5.62 -15.33
C MET A 47 6.75 -6.08 -14.00
N VAL A 48 7.23 -5.13 -13.21
CA VAL A 48 7.67 -5.34 -11.82
C VAL A 48 6.80 -4.52 -10.89
N ILE A 49 6.09 -5.18 -9.98
CA ILE A 49 5.29 -4.56 -8.91
C ILE A 49 6.11 -4.63 -7.62
N HIS A 50 6.60 -3.47 -7.18
CA HIS A 50 7.53 -3.38 -6.05
C HIS A 50 6.78 -3.11 -4.75
N LEU A 51 6.45 -4.19 -4.02
CA LEU A 51 5.80 -4.15 -2.70
C LEU A 51 6.77 -4.42 -1.55
N ALA A 52 8.00 -4.85 -1.83
CA ALA A 52 9.01 -5.11 -0.80
C ALA A 52 9.27 -3.85 0.02
N ALA A 53 9.10 -3.93 1.33
CA ALA A 53 9.34 -2.84 2.25
C ALA A 53 9.57 -3.34 3.68
N HIS A 54 10.34 -2.59 4.44
CA HIS A 54 10.38 -2.65 5.90
C HIS A 54 9.45 -1.59 6.45
N LEU A 55 8.42 -2.00 7.23
CA LEU A 55 7.30 -1.13 7.61
C LEU A 55 7.35 -0.63 9.06
N ASP A 56 8.42 -0.93 9.79
CA ASP A 56 8.61 -0.49 11.16
C ASP A 56 8.80 1.03 11.22
N LYS A 57 8.03 1.70 12.08
CA LYS A 57 8.07 3.17 12.29
C LYS A 57 8.89 3.58 13.50
N SER A 58 9.46 2.61 14.24
CA SER A 58 10.28 2.90 15.39
C SER A 58 11.59 3.60 14.99
N PRO A 59 12.12 4.52 15.82
CA PRO A 59 13.40 5.17 15.54
C PRO A 59 14.56 4.18 15.38
N GLU A 60 14.52 3.06 16.11
CA GLU A 60 15.53 2.01 16.11
C GLU A 60 15.62 1.28 14.77
N ALA A 61 14.50 1.22 14.04
CA ALA A 61 14.45 0.56 12.73
C ALA A 61 14.88 1.48 11.57
N ALA A 62 15.21 2.75 11.82
CA ALA A 62 15.42 3.75 10.77
C ALA A 62 16.48 3.34 9.73
N GLU A 63 17.59 2.73 10.16
CA GLU A 63 18.64 2.25 9.26
C GLU A 63 18.13 1.09 8.38
N GLN A 64 17.49 0.09 8.99
CA GLN A 64 16.96 -1.06 8.25
C GLN A 64 15.84 -0.65 7.28
N VAL A 65 15.01 0.33 7.67
CA VAL A 65 13.99 0.95 6.80
C VAL A 65 14.65 1.61 5.60
N PHE A 66 15.70 2.41 5.81
CA PHE A 66 16.44 3.04 4.71
C PHE A 66 17.06 1.99 3.77
N LEU A 67 17.78 1.03 4.30
CA LEU A 67 18.42 -0.03 3.51
C LEU A 67 17.39 -0.77 2.64
N THR A 68 16.31 -1.27 3.24
CA THR A 68 15.32 -2.07 2.50
C THR A 68 14.54 -1.21 1.51
N ASN A 69 14.04 -0.03 1.95
CA ASN A 69 13.08 0.74 1.15
C ASN A 69 13.75 1.65 0.12
N VAL A 70 14.99 2.07 0.34
CA VAL A 70 15.73 2.94 -0.59
C VAL A 70 16.74 2.13 -1.37
N GLU A 71 17.75 1.52 -0.71
CA GLU A 71 18.80 0.77 -1.39
C GLU A 71 18.23 -0.46 -2.11
N GLY A 72 17.30 -1.19 -1.46
CA GLY A 72 16.60 -2.32 -2.09
C GLY A 72 15.81 -1.89 -3.33
N THR A 73 15.11 -0.75 -3.27
CA THR A 73 14.43 -0.20 -4.45
C THR A 73 15.41 0.16 -5.56
N ILE A 74 16.52 0.85 -5.24
CA ILE A 74 17.56 1.23 -6.20
C ILE A 74 18.16 -0.02 -6.85
N ASN A 75 18.42 -1.08 -6.09
CA ASN A 75 18.94 -2.33 -6.64
C ASN A 75 18.00 -2.90 -7.71
N VAL A 76 16.69 -2.96 -7.43
CA VAL A 76 15.70 -3.43 -8.41
C VAL A 76 15.66 -2.51 -9.64
N LEU A 77 15.62 -1.17 -9.44
CA LEU A 77 15.52 -0.19 -10.52
C LEU A 77 16.66 -0.26 -11.55
N ARG A 78 17.86 -0.68 -11.12
CA ARG A 78 19.02 -0.86 -12.00
C ARG A 78 18.83 -1.98 -13.02
N HIS A 79 17.93 -2.93 -12.74
CA HIS A 79 17.64 -4.12 -13.53
C HIS A 79 16.28 -4.06 -14.24
N ILE A 80 15.61 -2.90 -14.25
CA ILE A 80 14.38 -2.73 -15.03
C ILE A 80 14.76 -2.42 -16.48
N ARG A 81 14.31 -3.27 -17.40
CA ARG A 81 14.59 -3.08 -18.84
C ARG A 81 13.76 -1.92 -19.41
N LYS A 82 14.25 -1.33 -20.49
CA LYS A 82 13.70 -0.13 -21.13
C LYS A 82 12.21 -0.22 -21.48
N ASP A 83 11.73 -1.38 -21.90
CA ASP A 83 10.33 -1.55 -22.35
C ASP A 83 9.40 -2.07 -21.26
N ALA A 84 9.90 -2.24 -20.03
CA ALA A 84 9.13 -2.74 -18.91
C ALA A 84 8.34 -1.62 -18.21
N VAL A 85 7.40 -2.06 -17.36
CA VAL A 85 6.63 -1.23 -16.44
C VAL A 85 7.12 -1.48 -15.02
N PHE A 86 7.44 -0.42 -14.28
CA PHE A 86 7.75 -0.50 -12.87
C PHE A 86 6.65 0.19 -12.04
N VAL A 87 5.98 -0.55 -11.15
CA VAL A 87 4.97 -0.03 -10.24
C VAL A 87 5.55 0.00 -8.82
N PHE A 88 5.58 1.17 -8.22
CA PHE A 88 6.11 1.39 -6.87
C PHE A 88 5.01 1.63 -5.86
N ALA A 89 4.99 0.83 -4.80
CA ALA A 89 4.10 1.01 -3.66
C ALA A 89 4.68 2.05 -2.69
N SER A 90 4.19 3.29 -2.80
CA SER A 90 4.40 4.36 -1.82
C SER A 90 3.25 4.39 -0.81
N THR A 91 3.12 5.42 -0.01
CA THR A 91 2.12 5.54 1.06
C THR A 91 1.52 6.94 1.13
N LYS A 92 0.24 7.04 1.48
CA LYS A 92 -0.43 8.31 1.82
C LYS A 92 0.21 9.02 3.01
N ASP A 93 0.88 8.29 3.89
CA ASP A 93 1.46 8.85 5.12
C ASP A 93 2.63 9.81 4.83
N VAL A 94 3.14 9.86 3.58
CA VAL A 94 4.10 10.89 3.13
C VAL A 94 3.59 12.31 3.29
N TYR A 95 2.27 12.51 3.30
CA TYR A 95 1.66 13.83 3.51
C TYR A 95 1.67 14.29 4.97
N GLY A 96 1.86 13.36 5.93
CA GLY A 96 1.84 13.69 7.34
C GLY A 96 0.58 14.47 7.74
N ARG A 97 0.72 15.49 8.57
CA ARG A 97 -0.41 16.32 9.05
C ARG A 97 -0.99 17.25 7.99
N PHE A 98 -0.31 17.48 6.87
CA PHE A 98 -0.87 18.31 5.79
C PHE A 98 -2.13 17.70 5.20
N ALA A 99 -2.26 16.38 5.21
CA ALA A 99 -3.49 15.71 4.79
C ALA A 99 -4.73 16.14 5.59
N ASP A 100 -4.58 16.48 6.87
CA ASP A 100 -5.69 16.89 7.73
C ASP A 100 -6.34 18.22 7.32
N ASN A 101 -5.69 18.99 6.44
CA ASN A 101 -6.22 20.25 5.91
C ASN A 101 -7.16 20.06 4.70
N HIS A 102 -7.36 18.82 4.25
CA HIS A 102 -8.11 18.50 3.05
C HIS A 102 -9.26 17.53 3.36
N ALA A 103 -10.43 17.78 2.76
CA ALA A 103 -11.55 16.82 2.82
C ALA A 103 -11.25 15.55 2.00
N GLU A 104 -10.61 15.74 0.83
CA GLU A 104 -10.03 14.71 -0.03
C GLU A 104 -8.60 15.15 -0.38
N VAL A 105 -7.64 14.24 -0.27
CA VAL A 105 -6.22 14.53 -0.44
C VAL A 105 -5.77 14.22 -1.86
N SER A 106 -5.40 15.25 -2.60
CA SER A 106 -4.81 15.12 -3.94
C SER A 106 -3.29 14.96 -3.88
N GLU A 107 -2.68 14.61 -5.02
CA GLU A 107 -1.22 14.48 -5.17
C GLU A 107 -0.47 15.81 -4.99
N GLU A 108 -1.18 16.94 -5.06
CA GLU A 108 -0.65 18.30 -4.84
C GLU A 108 -0.49 18.65 -3.34
N CYS A 109 -1.00 17.79 -2.43
CA CYS A 109 -0.81 17.97 -1.00
C CYS A 109 0.68 17.95 -0.64
N GLN A 110 1.08 18.83 0.27
CA GLN A 110 2.49 18.97 0.67
C GLN A 110 3.03 17.72 1.35
N THR A 111 4.30 17.41 1.06
CA THR A 111 5.04 16.29 1.65
C THR A 111 6.20 16.75 2.53
N LEU A 112 6.15 17.98 3.04
CA LEU A 112 7.12 18.51 3.99
C LEU A 112 6.98 17.81 5.36
N TYR A 113 8.02 17.91 6.19
CA TYR A 113 8.02 17.30 7.51
C TYR A 113 6.85 17.82 8.37
N SER A 114 6.04 16.93 8.85
CA SER A 114 4.90 17.23 9.72
C SER A 114 4.50 16.02 10.59
N GLY A 115 5.49 15.24 11.03
CA GLY A 115 5.32 14.08 11.90
C GLY A 115 5.55 12.72 11.23
N GLN A 116 6.13 12.70 10.02
CA GLN A 116 6.53 11.47 9.36
C GLN A 116 7.71 10.81 10.08
N SER A 117 7.74 9.48 10.06
CA SER A 117 8.85 8.66 10.54
C SER A 117 9.87 8.36 9.43
N ALA A 118 10.89 7.57 9.74
CA ALA A 118 11.86 7.08 8.74
C ALA A 118 11.17 6.31 7.59
N LEU A 119 10.07 5.61 7.89
CA LEU A 119 9.31 4.86 6.88
C LEU A 119 8.79 5.78 5.76
N GLU A 120 8.08 6.85 6.11
CA GLU A 120 7.51 7.76 5.11
C GLU A 120 8.60 8.50 4.34
N TRP A 121 9.68 8.89 5.02
CA TRP A 121 10.84 9.52 4.37
C TRP A 121 11.52 8.56 3.40
N SER A 122 11.69 7.28 3.76
CA SER A 122 12.27 6.29 2.86
C SER A 122 11.45 6.11 1.58
N LYS A 123 10.11 6.15 1.70
CA LYS A 123 9.21 6.09 0.55
C LYS A 123 9.33 7.32 -0.35
N LEU A 124 9.37 8.54 0.22
CA LEU A 124 9.58 9.78 -0.56
C LEU A 124 10.92 9.79 -1.30
N ILE A 125 12.00 9.35 -0.64
CA ILE A 125 13.31 9.24 -1.28
C ILE A 125 13.24 8.23 -2.42
N ALA A 126 12.66 7.05 -2.20
CA ALA A 126 12.51 6.03 -3.23
C ALA A 126 11.65 6.51 -4.41
N GLU A 127 10.57 7.30 -4.19
CA GLU A 127 9.80 7.93 -5.29
C GLU A 127 10.72 8.73 -6.23
N ARG A 128 11.68 9.51 -5.68
CA ARG A 128 12.62 10.30 -6.49
C ARG A 128 13.61 9.42 -7.27
N TYR A 129 14.04 8.31 -6.69
CA TYR A 129 14.89 7.36 -7.41
C TYR A 129 14.11 6.60 -8.49
N VAL A 130 12.84 6.26 -8.27
CA VAL A 130 11.97 5.69 -9.32
C VAL A 130 11.88 6.65 -10.50
N GLU A 131 11.59 7.93 -10.24
CA GLU A 131 11.52 8.97 -11.27
C GLU A 131 12.86 9.12 -12.02
N PHE A 132 13.97 9.21 -11.28
CA PHE A 132 15.31 9.34 -11.86
C PHE A 132 15.67 8.18 -12.79
N TYR A 133 15.55 6.92 -12.29
CA TYR A 133 15.91 5.74 -13.09
C TYR A 133 14.97 5.52 -14.26
N ALA A 134 13.68 5.81 -14.13
CA ALA A 134 12.72 5.69 -15.21
C ALA A 134 13.08 6.62 -16.38
N HIS A 135 13.45 7.86 -16.08
CA HIS A 135 13.92 8.81 -17.11
C HIS A 135 15.27 8.40 -17.70
N GLN A 136 16.21 7.95 -16.86
CA GLN A 136 17.55 7.57 -17.31
C GLN A 136 17.54 6.30 -18.18
N ASN A 137 16.80 5.27 -17.75
CA ASN A 137 16.80 3.96 -18.40
C ASN A 137 15.67 3.79 -19.42
N GLY A 138 14.70 4.72 -19.44
CA GLY A 138 13.63 4.79 -20.42
C GLY A 138 12.50 3.79 -20.23
N PHE A 139 12.35 3.15 -19.05
CA PHE A 139 11.19 2.33 -18.71
C PHE A 139 9.98 3.19 -18.27
N ARG A 140 8.80 2.58 -18.23
CA ARG A 140 7.58 3.22 -17.74
C ARG A 140 7.47 3.04 -16.23
N SER A 141 7.06 4.09 -15.50
CA SER A 141 6.94 4.03 -14.04
C SER A 141 5.60 4.54 -13.52
N CYS A 142 5.06 3.86 -12.53
CA CYS A 142 3.89 4.27 -11.77
C CYS A 142 4.22 4.27 -10.28
N ILE A 143 3.90 5.36 -9.59
CA ILE A 143 4.02 5.48 -8.15
C ILE A 143 2.61 5.57 -7.58
N PHE A 144 2.23 4.61 -6.74
CA PHE A 144 0.97 4.62 -6.01
C PHE A 144 1.20 5.03 -4.56
N ARG A 145 0.75 6.21 -4.15
CA ARG A 145 0.61 6.61 -2.75
C ARG A 145 -0.66 5.98 -2.18
N MET A 146 -0.48 4.81 -1.61
CA MET A 146 -1.61 3.97 -1.19
C MET A 146 -2.23 4.45 0.11
N SER A 147 -3.57 4.50 0.14
CA SER A 147 -4.35 4.56 1.36
C SER A 147 -4.29 3.21 2.11
N THR A 148 -5.28 2.91 2.94
CA THR A 148 -5.32 1.62 3.65
C THR A 148 -5.79 0.51 2.72
N VAL A 149 -4.83 -0.16 2.08
CA VAL A 149 -5.10 -1.36 1.25
C VAL A 149 -5.18 -2.57 2.16
N TYR A 150 -6.20 -3.40 1.98
CA TYR A 150 -6.40 -4.61 2.77
C TYR A 150 -6.64 -5.84 1.90
N ALA A 151 -6.31 -7.00 2.46
CA ALA A 151 -6.39 -8.30 1.81
C ALA A 151 -6.81 -9.39 2.80
N LYS A 152 -7.15 -10.57 2.31
CA LYS A 152 -7.32 -11.74 3.14
C LYS A 152 -6.01 -12.08 3.86
N ASN A 153 -6.08 -12.32 5.17
CA ASN A 153 -4.90 -12.73 5.91
C ASN A 153 -4.59 -14.21 5.63
N ILE A 154 -3.39 -14.47 5.16
CA ILE A 154 -2.88 -15.83 4.97
C ILE A 154 -1.95 -16.15 6.14
N GLN A 155 -2.11 -17.35 6.71
CA GLN A 155 -1.32 -17.79 7.86
C GLN A 155 0.19 -17.56 7.66
N GLY A 156 0.81 -16.93 8.65
CA GLY A 156 2.24 -16.58 8.65
C GLY A 156 2.56 -15.20 8.07
N ASN A 157 1.58 -14.45 7.56
CA ASN A 157 1.76 -13.05 7.23
C ASN A 157 1.48 -12.15 8.46
N THR A 158 2.08 -10.97 8.48
CA THR A 158 1.73 -9.93 9.44
C THR A 158 0.68 -9.05 8.77
N PRO A 159 -0.58 -9.13 9.20
CA PRO A 159 -1.63 -8.32 8.59
C PRO A 159 -1.45 -6.84 8.92
N ASN A 160 -2.11 -5.99 8.14
CA ASN A 160 -2.21 -4.59 8.48
C ASN A 160 -3.32 -4.36 9.52
N PHE A 161 -3.60 -3.09 9.80
CA PHE A 161 -4.64 -2.68 10.73
C PHE A 161 -6.00 -3.38 10.50
N VAL A 162 -6.46 -3.47 9.24
CA VAL A 162 -7.74 -4.12 8.89
C VAL A 162 -7.70 -5.62 9.18
N GLY A 163 -6.64 -6.29 8.77
CA GLY A 163 -6.46 -7.72 9.05
C GLY A 163 -6.35 -8.01 10.55
N ASN A 164 -5.67 -7.15 11.32
CA ASN A 164 -5.62 -7.29 12.78
C ASN A 164 -7.00 -7.18 13.44
N LEU A 165 -7.90 -6.31 12.92
CA LEU A 165 -9.27 -6.23 13.41
C LEU A 165 -10.05 -7.52 13.10
N VAL A 166 -9.88 -8.09 11.90
CA VAL A 166 -10.51 -9.36 11.51
C VAL A 166 -10.04 -10.49 12.43
N ASP A 167 -8.73 -10.59 12.67
CA ASP A 167 -8.17 -11.63 13.55
C ASP A 167 -8.71 -11.47 14.97
N ALA A 168 -8.76 -10.25 15.51
CA ALA A 168 -9.29 -9.98 16.85
C ALA A 168 -10.78 -10.31 16.97
N ILE A 169 -11.61 -10.00 15.96
CA ILE A 169 -13.03 -10.37 15.94
C ILE A 169 -13.19 -11.90 15.93
N ASN A 170 -12.43 -12.60 15.08
CA ASN A 170 -12.50 -14.06 14.98
C ASN A 170 -12.08 -14.76 16.28
N LEU A 171 -11.13 -14.17 17.03
CA LEU A 171 -10.63 -14.72 18.28
C LEU A 171 -11.41 -14.21 19.52
N GLY A 172 -12.30 -13.23 19.36
CA GLY A 172 -12.99 -12.58 20.49
C GLY A 172 -12.05 -11.77 21.39
N GLU A 173 -10.94 -11.26 20.83
CA GLU A 173 -9.95 -10.49 21.56
C GLU A 173 -10.34 -9.00 21.67
N PRO A 174 -9.96 -8.31 22.77
CA PRO A 174 -10.24 -6.89 22.96
C PRO A 174 -9.56 -6.02 21.90
N ILE A 175 -10.33 -5.14 21.26
CA ILE A 175 -9.88 -4.22 20.21
C ILE A 175 -9.72 -2.82 20.78
N LYS A 176 -8.54 -2.22 20.61
CA LYS A 176 -8.28 -0.81 20.89
C LYS A 176 -8.19 -0.02 19.59
N LEU A 177 -9.09 0.94 19.42
CA LEU A 177 -9.11 1.77 18.22
C LEU A 177 -8.26 3.04 18.39
N PRO A 178 -7.46 3.43 17.39
CA PRO A 178 -6.80 4.73 17.38
C PRO A 178 -7.82 5.87 17.53
N GLY A 179 -7.51 6.83 18.43
CA GLY A 179 -8.38 7.98 18.68
C GLY A 179 -9.82 7.62 19.04
N GLY A 180 -10.04 6.46 19.71
CA GLY A 180 -11.38 5.96 20.04
C GLY A 180 -12.27 5.65 18.84
N GLY A 181 -11.67 5.34 17.69
CA GLY A 181 -12.38 5.00 16.47
C GLY A 181 -12.86 6.19 15.62
N ALA A 182 -12.62 7.43 16.06
CA ALA A 182 -13.01 8.65 15.34
C ALA A 182 -12.26 8.89 14.00
N PRO A 183 -10.97 8.50 13.83
CA PRO A 183 -10.26 8.71 12.57
C PRO A 183 -10.98 8.10 11.37
N ARG A 184 -10.99 8.87 10.26
CA ARG A 184 -11.63 8.45 9.01
C ARG A 184 -10.59 7.92 8.01
N ARG A 185 -10.91 6.81 7.35
CA ARG A 185 -10.10 6.16 6.31
C ARG A 185 -10.97 5.72 5.15
N ASP A 186 -10.39 5.77 3.97
CA ASP A 186 -10.93 5.16 2.77
C ASP A 186 -10.19 3.85 2.49
N LEU A 187 -10.89 2.75 2.70
CA LEU A 187 -10.31 1.41 2.56
C LEU A 187 -10.34 0.96 1.10
N LEU A 188 -9.30 0.27 0.66
CA LEU A 188 -9.17 -0.29 -0.68
C LEU A 188 -8.90 -1.78 -0.62
N TYR A 189 -9.75 -2.59 -1.28
CA TYR A 189 -9.49 -4.02 -1.40
C TYR A 189 -8.34 -4.29 -2.37
N VAL A 190 -7.53 -5.30 -2.11
CA VAL A 190 -6.27 -5.57 -2.83
C VAL A 190 -6.46 -5.86 -4.33
N ASP A 191 -7.59 -6.44 -4.73
CA ASP A 191 -7.87 -6.68 -6.15
C ASP A 191 -8.09 -5.36 -6.92
N ASP A 192 -8.57 -4.31 -6.25
CA ASP A 192 -8.63 -2.96 -6.83
C ASP A 192 -7.22 -2.36 -7.01
N LEU A 193 -6.28 -2.60 -6.08
CA LEU A 193 -4.87 -2.23 -6.29
C LEU A 193 -4.29 -2.96 -7.51
N SER A 194 -4.55 -4.26 -7.62
CA SER A 194 -4.09 -5.07 -8.75
C SER A 194 -4.66 -4.57 -10.08
N SER A 195 -5.97 -4.24 -10.11
CA SER A 195 -6.60 -3.67 -11.31
C SER A 195 -6.06 -2.28 -11.68
N ALA A 196 -5.60 -1.49 -10.70
CA ALA A 196 -4.95 -0.21 -10.99
C ALA A 196 -3.54 -0.42 -11.61
N CYS A 197 -2.80 -1.42 -11.15
CA CYS A 197 -1.53 -1.80 -11.78
C CYS A 197 -1.73 -2.21 -13.25
N GLU A 198 -2.77 -3.00 -13.53
CA GLU A 198 -3.16 -3.41 -14.87
C GLU A 198 -3.58 -2.21 -15.73
N ALA A 199 -4.42 -1.32 -15.22
CA ALA A 199 -4.86 -0.11 -15.91
C ALA A 199 -3.68 0.79 -16.30
N PHE A 200 -2.66 0.92 -15.44
CA PHE A 200 -1.44 1.65 -15.80
C PHE A 200 -0.63 0.90 -16.87
N ALA A 201 -0.49 -0.41 -16.75
CA ALA A 201 0.25 -1.21 -17.73
C ALA A 201 -0.36 -1.09 -19.14
N ASP A 202 -1.69 -1.07 -19.24
CA ASP A 202 -2.44 -0.97 -20.49
C ASP A 202 -2.53 0.47 -21.03
N SER A 203 -2.20 1.49 -20.23
CA SER A 203 -2.25 2.89 -20.62
C SER A 203 -1.07 3.28 -21.53
N VAL A 204 -1.14 4.48 -22.10
CA VAL A 204 -0.01 5.10 -22.84
C VAL A 204 0.85 6.00 -21.95
N ILE A 205 0.50 6.14 -20.68
CA ILE A 205 1.20 7.00 -19.72
C ILE A 205 2.59 6.43 -19.46
N ARG A 206 3.61 7.27 -19.56
CA ARG A 206 4.98 6.84 -19.32
C ARG A 206 5.38 6.91 -17.85
N HIS A 207 4.99 7.99 -17.17
CA HIS A 207 5.32 8.23 -15.76
C HIS A 207 4.09 8.77 -15.07
N GLY A 208 3.63 8.08 -14.02
CA GLY A 208 2.46 8.46 -13.24
C GLY A 208 2.75 8.48 -11.75
N LEU A 209 2.21 9.49 -11.07
CA LEU A 209 2.12 9.57 -9.61
C LEU A 209 0.65 9.72 -9.25
N TYR A 210 0.12 8.73 -8.53
CA TYR A 210 -1.31 8.70 -8.18
C TYR A 210 -1.51 8.39 -6.70
N ASN A 211 -2.44 9.11 -6.09
CA ASN A 211 -3.06 8.63 -4.87
C ASN A 211 -4.03 7.49 -5.23
N ILE A 212 -3.97 6.40 -4.47
CA ILE A 212 -4.87 5.26 -4.65
C ILE A 212 -5.50 4.86 -3.31
N GLY A 213 -6.81 4.70 -3.32
CA GLY A 213 -7.63 4.38 -2.15
C GLY A 213 -9.08 4.11 -2.56
N GLY A 214 -9.93 3.91 -1.57
CA GLY A 214 -11.35 3.70 -1.80
C GLY A 214 -12.13 4.97 -2.17
N GLY A 215 -11.51 6.16 -1.97
CA GLY A 215 -12.14 7.46 -2.18
C GLY A 215 -13.33 7.72 -1.27
N GLN A 216 -14.10 8.76 -1.55
CA GLN A 216 -15.23 9.17 -0.72
C GLN A 216 -16.29 8.08 -0.54
N GLY A 217 -16.50 7.22 -1.56
CA GLY A 217 -17.48 6.12 -1.49
C GLY A 217 -17.15 5.04 -0.47
N ASN A 218 -15.85 4.83 -0.19
CA ASN A 218 -15.34 3.86 0.75
C ASN A 218 -14.69 4.51 1.99
N ALA A 219 -15.07 5.76 2.31
CA ALA A 219 -14.52 6.50 3.44
C ALA A 219 -15.46 6.44 4.64
N MET A 220 -14.99 5.87 5.76
CA MET A 220 -15.75 5.78 7.00
C MET A 220 -14.85 5.92 8.23
N THR A 221 -15.44 6.12 9.41
CA THR A 221 -14.70 6.09 10.67
C THR A 221 -14.25 4.67 11.00
N LEU A 222 -13.22 4.53 11.83
CA LEU A 222 -12.77 3.21 12.26
C LEU A 222 -13.85 2.46 13.07
N THR A 223 -14.69 3.19 13.80
CA THR A 223 -15.87 2.63 14.46
C THR A 223 -16.87 2.05 13.44
N ASP A 224 -17.12 2.77 12.34
CA ASP A 224 -18.04 2.27 11.30
C ASP A 224 -17.46 1.09 10.52
N VAL A 225 -16.13 1.07 10.31
CA VAL A 225 -15.44 -0.12 9.76
C VAL A 225 -15.72 -1.33 10.63
N LEU A 226 -15.57 -1.19 11.97
CA LEU A 226 -15.81 -2.29 12.91
C LEU A 226 -17.26 -2.78 12.85
N LYS A 227 -18.25 -1.86 12.86
CA LYS A 227 -19.67 -2.21 12.72
C LYS A 227 -19.96 -2.93 11.38
N THR A 228 -19.27 -2.53 10.31
CA THR A 228 -19.42 -3.23 9.01
C THR A 228 -18.84 -4.63 9.09
N MET A 229 -17.70 -4.83 9.77
CA MET A 229 -17.13 -6.16 10.02
C MET A 229 -18.08 -7.05 10.82
N GLU A 230 -18.69 -6.53 11.90
CA GLU A 230 -19.71 -7.25 12.66
C GLU A 230 -20.91 -7.67 11.78
N SER A 231 -21.38 -6.74 10.95
CA SER A 231 -22.51 -7.00 10.05
C SER A 231 -22.22 -8.08 9.00
N VAL A 232 -21.01 -8.13 8.44
CA VAL A 232 -20.67 -9.10 7.39
C VAL A 232 -20.25 -10.46 7.94
N SER A 233 -19.64 -10.49 9.14
CA SER A 233 -19.19 -11.73 9.79
C SER A 233 -20.27 -12.40 10.65
N GLY A 234 -21.24 -11.62 11.15
CA GLY A 234 -22.17 -12.06 12.18
C GLY A 234 -21.55 -12.20 13.58
N LEU A 235 -20.29 -11.83 13.75
CA LEU A 235 -19.58 -11.87 15.02
C LEU A 235 -19.62 -10.48 15.68
N GLN A 236 -19.49 -10.43 17.02
CA GLN A 236 -19.43 -9.18 17.76
C GLN A 236 -18.01 -8.82 18.13
N ALA A 237 -17.62 -7.57 17.94
CA ALA A 237 -16.33 -7.05 18.34
C ALA A 237 -16.32 -6.69 19.84
N VAL A 238 -15.26 -7.07 20.54
CA VAL A 238 -15.04 -6.66 21.94
C VAL A 238 -14.17 -5.37 21.93
N VAL A 239 -14.79 -4.21 22.15
CA VAL A 239 -14.07 -2.93 22.12
C VAL A 239 -13.61 -2.55 23.52
N ASP A 240 -12.31 -2.34 23.70
CA ASP A 240 -11.73 -1.79 24.92
C ASP A 240 -11.60 -0.26 24.80
N GLU A 241 -12.57 0.45 25.40
CA GLU A 241 -12.61 1.91 25.42
C GLU A 241 -11.78 2.54 26.56
N SER A 242 -11.27 1.73 27.50
CA SER A 242 -10.61 2.23 28.71
C SER A 242 -9.30 2.98 28.42
N ASN A 243 -8.61 2.64 27.33
CA ASN A 243 -7.35 3.26 26.94
C ASN A 243 -7.16 3.20 25.41
N PRO A 244 -7.78 4.11 24.63
CA PRO A 244 -7.68 4.10 23.19
C PRO A 244 -6.24 4.34 22.74
N LEU A 245 -5.88 3.79 21.59
CA LEU A 245 -4.58 4.05 20.96
C LEU A 245 -4.44 5.54 20.58
N PRO A 246 -3.21 6.07 20.51
CA PRO A 246 -2.97 7.46 20.12
C PRO A 246 -3.62 7.81 18.77
N MET A 247 -3.93 9.11 18.62
CA MET A 247 -4.42 9.65 17.35
C MET A 247 -3.36 9.44 16.26
N PRO A 248 -3.71 8.84 15.11
CA PRO A 248 -2.74 8.63 14.02
C PRO A 248 -2.40 9.94 13.30
N VAL A 249 -1.30 9.92 12.56
CA VAL A 249 -0.90 10.99 11.64
C VAL A 249 -0.90 10.41 10.23
N PRO A 250 -1.69 10.97 9.31
CA PRO A 250 -2.73 11.99 9.49
C PRO A 250 -3.92 11.47 10.33
N ARG A 251 -4.67 12.40 10.95
CA ARG A 251 -5.89 12.07 11.69
C ARG A 251 -6.95 11.49 10.77
N ASN A 252 -7.23 12.20 9.66
CA ASN A 252 -8.18 11.76 8.65
C ASN A 252 -7.47 11.66 7.30
N TYR A 253 -7.89 10.69 6.48
CA TYR A 253 -7.42 10.59 5.11
C TYR A 253 -8.51 9.99 4.23
N VAL A 254 -8.82 10.69 3.14
CA VAL A 254 -9.68 10.25 2.05
C VAL A 254 -9.00 10.62 0.74
N THR A 255 -8.83 9.65 -0.12
CA THR A 255 -8.15 9.82 -1.41
C THR A 255 -8.97 10.63 -2.38
N ASP A 256 -8.39 11.66 -2.97
CA ASP A 256 -8.90 12.27 -4.19
C ASP A 256 -8.52 11.39 -5.39
N LEU A 257 -9.50 10.80 -6.03
CA LEU A 257 -9.32 9.87 -7.15
C LEU A 257 -9.42 10.55 -8.53
N ARG A 258 -9.49 11.89 -8.60
CA ARG A 258 -9.72 12.59 -9.88
C ARG A 258 -8.63 12.33 -10.90
N ARG A 259 -7.35 12.42 -10.51
CA ARG A 259 -6.22 12.21 -11.41
C ARG A 259 -6.20 10.81 -12.00
N ILE A 260 -6.27 9.77 -11.16
CA ILE A 260 -6.23 8.38 -11.62
C ILE A 260 -7.42 8.04 -12.51
N ARG A 261 -8.62 8.59 -12.21
CA ARG A 261 -9.81 8.42 -13.06
C ARG A 261 -9.65 9.06 -14.43
N GLN A 262 -9.08 10.27 -14.48
CA GLN A 262 -8.91 10.99 -15.74
C GLN A 262 -7.83 10.38 -16.64
N GLU A 263 -6.74 9.90 -16.06
CA GLU A 263 -5.58 9.43 -16.81
C GLU A 263 -5.63 7.93 -17.11
N LEU A 264 -6.20 7.11 -16.21
CA LEU A 264 -6.24 5.65 -16.34
C LEU A 264 -7.66 5.07 -16.49
N ASP A 265 -8.70 5.89 -16.50
CA ASP A 265 -10.12 5.46 -16.46
C ASP A 265 -10.40 4.42 -15.35
N TRP A 266 -9.65 4.52 -14.25
CA TRP A 266 -9.73 3.58 -13.14
C TRP A 266 -10.54 4.14 -11.96
N LYS A 267 -11.29 3.28 -11.31
CA LYS A 267 -11.98 3.51 -10.05
C LYS A 267 -12.07 2.21 -9.25
N PRO A 268 -12.13 2.26 -7.90
CA PRO A 268 -12.36 1.06 -7.11
C PRO A 268 -13.71 0.42 -7.47
N LYS A 269 -13.75 -0.90 -7.55
CA LYS A 269 -14.92 -1.70 -7.88
C LYS A 269 -15.57 -2.30 -6.64
N PHE A 270 -14.76 -2.62 -5.62
CA PHE A 270 -15.26 -3.20 -4.38
C PHE A 270 -15.79 -2.11 -3.43
N SER A 271 -17.01 -2.31 -2.93
CA SER A 271 -17.46 -1.59 -1.74
C SER A 271 -16.71 -2.13 -0.50
N ILE A 272 -16.67 -1.35 0.59
CA ILE A 272 -16.08 -1.83 1.86
C ILE A 272 -16.78 -3.13 2.29
N SER A 273 -18.10 -3.18 2.23
CA SER A 273 -18.87 -4.36 2.64
C SER A 273 -18.50 -5.60 1.82
N ASP A 274 -18.35 -5.46 0.49
CA ASP A 274 -18.01 -6.59 -0.37
C ASP A 274 -16.57 -7.06 -0.13
N GLY A 275 -15.62 -6.13 -0.06
CA GLY A 275 -14.22 -6.49 0.22
C GLY A 275 -14.02 -7.07 1.62
N LEU A 276 -14.75 -6.58 2.65
CA LEU A 276 -14.68 -7.16 3.99
C LEU A 276 -15.27 -8.56 4.08
N LYS A 277 -16.30 -8.90 3.29
CA LYS A 277 -16.82 -10.28 3.22
C LYS A 277 -15.77 -11.30 2.76
N GLU A 278 -14.84 -10.89 1.91
CA GLU A 278 -13.77 -11.77 1.44
C GLU A 278 -12.76 -12.14 2.55
N LEU A 279 -12.78 -11.43 3.68
CA LEU A 279 -11.84 -11.64 4.78
C LEU A 279 -12.31 -12.68 5.80
N PHE A 280 -13.61 -12.89 5.92
CA PHE A 280 -14.25 -13.85 6.83
C PHE A 280 -14.68 -15.12 6.07
#